data_e49963ee5b9f9ff3702fdc48e83ceea3
#
_entry.id   e49963ee5b9f9ff3702fdc48e83ceea3
#
_cell.length_a   1.000
_cell.length_b   1.000
_cell.length_c   1.000
_cell.angle_alpha   90.00
_cell.angle_beta   90.00
_cell.angle_gamma   90.00
#
_symmetry.space_group_name_H-M   'P 1'
#
loop_
_entity.id
_entity.type
_entity.pdbx_description
1 polymer ?
#
loop_
_entity_poly.entity_id
_entity_poly.type
_entity_poly.pdbx_seq_one_letter_code
_entity_poly.pdbx_strand_id
1 'polypeptide(L)'
;MLEVGKKTVRVSLDQALAGQADSPLHVHLGQGLSRGERMDWAIQKATELGANEITPIVSERCEVRLKDERADKRLAHWRQVAISACEQCGRSTLPVIHPPVTLAEWLSSAKADLKLVLHPVAEPLTSHAKPATLAFLIGPEGGLSEAEVEQAKAAGFHAARLGPRVLRTETAPVVALSVAQQLWGDF
;
A
#
# COMPACT_ATOMS: atom_id res chain seq x y z
N MET A 1 23.71 24.94 -7.62
CA MET A 1 23.31 25.58 -6.34
C MET A 1 23.55 27.07 -6.51
N LEU A 2 22.54 27.92 -6.30
CA LEU A 2 22.65 29.38 -6.51
C LEU A 2 22.92 30.13 -5.21
N GLU A 3 22.26 29.75 -4.13
CA GLU A 3 22.38 30.44 -2.84
C GLU A 3 22.04 29.51 -1.69
N VAL A 4 22.78 29.59 -0.59
CA VAL A 4 22.54 28.84 0.65
C VAL A 4 22.34 29.82 1.78
N GLY A 5 21.11 29.95 2.27
CA GLY A 5 20.75 30.72 3.45
C GLY A 5 20.66 29.83 4.71
N LYS A 6 20.41 30.44 5.87
CA LYS A 6 20.28 29.69 7.15
C LYS A 6 19.08 28.74 7.18
N LYS A 7 18.02 29.01 6.41
CA LYS A 7 16.76 28.23 6.38
C LYS A 7 16.28 27.91 4.96
N THR A 8 16.98 28.36 3.94
CA THR A 8 16.57 28.23 2.54
C THR A 8 17.77 27.92 1.67
N VAL A 9 17.53 27.06 0.69
CA VAL A 9 18.49 26.79 -0.39
C VAL A 9 17.80 27.12 -1.72
N ARG A 10 18.45 27.89 -2.56
CA ARG A 10 17.99 28.18 -3.92
C ARG A 10 18.84 27.36 -4.91
N VAL A 11 18.17 26.59 -5.74
CA VAL A 11 18.80 25.78 -6.79
C VAL A 11 18.27 26.16 -8.16
N SER A 12 19.06 26.01 -9.20
CA SER A 12 18.59 25.98 -10.59
C SER A 12 18.38 24.54 -11.01
N LEU A 13 17.31 24.29 -11.76
CA LEU A 13 17.08 23.01 -12.44
C LEU A 13 17.52 23.20 -13.90
N ASP A 14 18.65 22.60 -14.27
CA ASP A 14 19.23 22.80 -15.57
C ASP A 14 18.71 21.78 -16.60
N GLN A 15 18.43 20.54 -16.16
CA GLN A 15 17.95 19.47 -17.03
C GLN A 15 17.07 18.49 -16.24
N ALA A 16 15.96 18.08 -16.85
CA ALA A 16 15.22 16.92 -16.39
C ALA A 16 15.91 15.65 -16.89
N LEU A 17 16.37 14.81 -15.98
CA LEU A 17 16.87 13.48 -16.32
C LEU A 17 15.71 12.50 -16.31
N ALA A 18 15.71 11.52 -17.21
CA ALA A 18 14.78 10.40 -17.13
C ALA A 18 15.07 9.65 -15.82
N GLY A 19 14.10 9.62 -14.93
CA GLY A 19 14.16 8.80 -13.71
C GLY A 19 14.05 7.31 -14.03
N GLN A 20 14.20 6.48 -13.00
CA GLN A 20 13.87 5.06 -13.12
C GLN A 20 12.38 4.91 -13.48
N ALA A 21 12.07 4.10 -14.49
CA ALA A 21 10.68 3.83 -14.85
C ALA A 21 9.98 3.12 -13.70
N ASP A 22 8.72 3.47 -13.45
CA ASP A 22 7.88 2.71 -12.52
C ASP A 22 7.58 1.32 -13.10
N SER A 23 7.28 0.37 -12.20
CA SER A 23 6.82 -0.95 -12.58
C SER A 23 5.63 -0.87 -13.57
N PRO A 24 5.56 -1.77 -14.56
CA PRO A 24 4.41 -1.86 -15.47
C PRO A 24 3.12 -2.30 -14.75
N LEU A 25 3.23 -2.82 -13.52
CA LEU A 25 2.11 -3.23 -12.69
C LEU A 25 1.67 -2.07 -11.78
N HIS A 26 0.49 -1.53 -12.00
CA HIS A 26 -0.08 -0.52 -11.11
C HIS A 26 -0.74 -1.18 -9.89
N VAL A 27 -0.23 -0.91 -8.68
CA VAL A 27 -0.70 -1.54 -7.45
C VAL A 27 -1.32 -0.52 -6.50
N HIS A 28 -2.56 -0.79 -6.09
CA HIS A 28 -3.26 -0.10 -5.01
C HIS A 28 -3.34 -1.00 -3.78
N LEU A 29 -2.65 -0.63 -2.71
CA LEU A 29 -2.65 -1.34 -1.44
C LEU A 29 -3.70 -0.77 -0.48
N GLY A 30 -4.75 -1.52 -0.17
CA GLY A 30 -5.65 -1.29 0.96
C GLY A 30 -5.09 -2.00 2.19
N GLN A 31 -4.45 -1.23 3.08
CA GLN A 31 -3.77 -1.74 4.27
C GLN A 31 -4.60 -1.50 5.52
N GLY A 32 -5.00 -2.57 6.22
CA GLY A 32 -5.63 -2.47 7.53
C GLY A 32 -4.81 -1.61 8.48
N LEU A 33 -5.48 -0.62 9.08
CA LEU A 33 -4.82 0.37 9.93
C LEU A 33 -4.22 -0.29 11.17
N SER A 34 -2.92 -0.20 11.30
CA SER A 34 -2.10 -0.86 12.33
C SER A 34 -1.55 0.13 13.35
N ARG A 35 -1.19 -0.36 14.54
CA ARG A 35 -0.65 0.46 15.62
C ARG A 35 0.81 0.85 15.39
N GLY A 36 1.13 2.09 15.75
CA GLY A 36 2.51 2.59 15.88
C GLY A 36 3.33 2.44 14.61
N GLU A 37 4.56 1.98 14.76
CA GLU A 37 5.55 1.86 13.70
C GLU A 37 5.22 0.81 12.64
N ARG A 38 4.27 -0.11 12.90
CA ARG A 38 3.91 -1.15 11.91
C ARG A 38 3.28 -0.56 10.66
N MET A 39 2.43 0.46 10.81
CA MET A 39 1.85 1.16 9.66
C MET A 39 2.92 1.93 8.89
N ASP A 40 3.82 2.60 9.59
CA ASP A 40 4.93 3.35 8.99
C ASP A 40 5.83 2.40 8.19
N TRP A 41 6.14 1.23 8.78
CA TRP A 41 6.95 0.20 8.14
C TRP A 41 6.26 -0.39 6.90
N ALA A 42 4.94 -0.67 6.99
CA ALA A 42 4.17 -1.16 5.85
C ALA A 42 4.17 -0.15 4.69
N ILE A 43 3.97 1.14 4.96
CA ILE A 43 4.01 2.21 3.96
C ILE A 43 5.41 2.34 3.35
N GLN A 44 6.45 2.35 4.19
CA GLN A 44 7.83 2.41 3.75
C GLN A 44 8.14 1.27 2.76
N LYS A 45 7.88 0.03 3.17
CA LYS A 45 8.20 -1.14 2.34
C LYS A 45 7.30 -1.27 1.12
N ALA A 46 6.02 -0.91 1.22
CA ALA A 46 5.15 -0.84 0.05
C ALA A 46 5.63 0.18 -0.98
N THR A 47 6.15 1.32 -0.52
CA THR A 47 6.75 2.34 -1.41
C THR A 47 8.00 1.79 -2.11
N GLU A 48 8.93 1.18 -1.37
CA GLU A 48 10.14 0.56 -1.92
C GLU A 48 9.81 -0.55 -2.95
N LEU A 49 8.70 -1.28 -2.73
CA LEU A 49 8.25 -2.39 -3.57
C LEU A 49 7.29 -1.96 -4.70
N GLY A 50 7.23 -0.68 -5.01
CA GLY A 50 6.54 -0.19 -6.21
C GLY A 50 5.04 0.02 -6.08
N ALA A 51 4.43 0.04 -4.87
CA ALA A 51 3.04 0.42 -4.74
C ALA A 51 2.82 1.84 -5.27
N ASN A 52 1.73 2.03 -6.05
CA ASN A 52 1.38 3.33 -6.63
C ASN A 52 0.41 4.09 -5.75
N GLU A 53 -0.46 3.36 -5.04
CA GLU A 53 -1.46 3.93 -4.14
C GLU A 53 -1.52 3.11 -2.84
N ILE A 54 -1.66 3.79 -1.71
CA ILE A 54 -1.82 3.15 -0.40
C ILE A 54 -2.99 3.81 0.32
N THR A 55 -3.98 3.03 0.71
CA THR A 55 -5.13 3.49 1.50
C THR A 55 -5.16 2.77 2.84
N PRO A 56 -5.03 3.49 3.96
CA PRO A 56 -5.26 2.94 5.29
C PRO A 56 -6.75 2.59 5.47
N ILE A 57 -7.04 1.35 5.89
CA ILE A 57 -8.41 0.83 6.00
C ILE A 57 -8.80 0.67 7.47
N VAL A 58 -9.93 1.26 7.85
CA VAL A 58 -10.56 1.03 9.15
C VAL A 58 -11.54 -0.14 9.02
N SER A 59 -11.21 -1.25 9.68
CA SER A 59 -11.98 -2.49 9.68
C SER A 59 -12.49 -2.81 11.10
N GLU A 60 -13.34 -3.82 11.25
CA GLU A 60 -13.99 -4.20 12.51
C GLU A 60 -12.97 -4.46 13.63
N ARG A 61 -11.90 -5.21 13.33
CA ARG A 61 -10.87 -5.59 14.29
C ARG A 61 -9.69 -4.62 14.35
N CYS A 62 -9.89 -3.41 13.81
CA CYS A 62 -8.91 -2.34 13.91
C CYS A 62 -8.95 -1.73 15.31
N GLU A 63 -7.84 -1.81 16.04
CA GLU A 63 -7.71 -1.24 17.39
C GLU A 63 -7.42 0.26 17.38
N VAL A 64 -7.05 0.81 16.23
CA VAL A 64 -6.73 2.22 16.07
C VAL A 64 -7.96 3.00 15.67
N ARG A 65 -8.32 3.99 16.48
CA ARG A 65 -9.38 4.97 16.15
C ARG A 65 -8.74 6.31 15.87
N LEU A 66 -8.83 6.74 14.63
CA LEU A 66 -8.40 8.08 14.22
C LEU A 66 -9.61 9.02 14.23
N LYS A 67 -9.54 10.07 15.02
CA LYS A 67 -10.49 11.21 14.99
C LYS A 67 -9.83 12.32 14.16
N ASP A 68 -10.64 13.07 13.46
CA ASP A 68 -10.35 14.10 12.47
C ASP A 68 -8.92 14.71 12.47
N GLU A 69 -8.58 15.58 13.42
CA GLU A 69 -7.25 16.22 13.49
C GLU A 69 -6.08 15.22 13.64
N ARG A 70 -6.33 14.04 14.25
CA ARG A 70 -5.30 13.00 14.36
C ARG A 70 -5.13 12.24 13.04
N ALA A 71 -6.19 12.12 12.25
CA ALA A 71 -6.14 11.50 10.92
C ALA A 71 -5.28 12.35 9.98
N ASP A 72 -5.46 13.67 9.96
CA ASP A 72 -4.67 14.59 9.12
C ASP A 72 -3.19 14.59 9.50
N LYS A 73 -2.87 14.61 10.80
CA LYS A 73 -1.49 14.54 11.28
C LYS A 73 -0.83 13.21 10.90
N ARG A 74 -1.57 12.09 11.00
CA ARG A 74 -1.08 10.77 10.59
C ARG A 74 -0.87 10.70 9.08
N LEU A 75 -1.81 11.21 8.29
CA LEU A 75 -1.69 11.26 6.85
C LEU A 75 -0.45 12.05 6.40
N ALA A 76 -0.22 13.22 7.01
CA ALA A 76 0.97 14.02 6.74
C ALA A 76 2.27 13.26 7.11
N HIS A 77 2.27 12.57 8.24
CA HIS A 77 3.39 11.73 8.66
C HIS A 77 3.65 10.58 7.67
N TRP A 78 2.62 9.83 7.26
CA TRP A 78 2.75 8.73 6.31
C TRP A 78 3.22 9.17 4.92
N ARG A 79 2.79 10.34 4.47
CA ARG A 79 3.33 10.96 3.26
C ARG A 79 4.84 11.25 3.38
N GLN A 80 5.28 11.72 4.54
CA GLN A 80 6.71 11.94 4.79
C GLN A 80 7.49 10.62 4.81
N VAL A 81 6.93 9.55 5.38
CA VAL A 81 7.51 8.20 5.32
C VAL A 81 7.69 7.74 3.88
N ALA A 82 6.66 7.92 3.04
CA ALA A 82 6.73 7.57 1.62
C ALA A 82 7.77 8.41 0.86
N ILE A 83 7.87 9.72 1.14
CA ILE A 83 8.89 10.59 0.55
C ILE A 83 10.29 10.07 0.89
N SER A 84 10.57 9.82 2.18
CA SER A 84 11.87 9.30 2.62
C SER A 84 12.19 7.92 2.03
N ALA A 85 11.18 7.07 1.85
CA ALA A 85 11.35 5.78 1.19
C ALA A 85 11.72 5.95 -0.30
N CYS A 86 11.07 6.86 -1.03
CA CYS A 86 11.41 7.17 -2.42
C CYS A 86 12.83 7.73 -2.54
N GLU A 87 13.22 8.65 -1.66
CA GLU A 87 14.59 9.21 -1.63
C GLU A 87 15.65 8.11 -1.42
N GLN A 88 15.37 7.14 -0.55
CA GLN A 88 16.30 6.05 -0.26
C GLN A 88 16.35 5.01 -1.38
N CYS A 89 15.21 4.60 -1.95
CA CYS A 89 15.17 3.54 -2.97
C CYS A 89 15.34 4.05 -4.41
N GLY A 90 15.40 5.37 -4.62
CA GLY A 90 15.62 5.98 -5.93
C GLY A 90 14.37 6.10 -6.81
N ARG A 91 13.16 5.88 -6.25
CA ARG A 91 11.92 6.11 -6.99
C ARG A 91 11.74 7.59 -7.29
N SER A 92 11.43 7.92 -8.54
CA SER A 92 11.12 9.29 -8.98
C SER A 92 9.64 9.64 -8.85
N THR A 93 8.75 8.65 -8.66
CA THR A 93 7.31 8.83 -8.52
C THR A 93 6.86 8.49 -7.10
N LEU A 94 6.23 9.46 -6.43
CA LEU A 94 5.67 9.27 -5.09
C LEU A 94 4.37 8.48 -5.18
N PRO A 95 4.17 7.46 -4.32
CA PRO A 95 2.86 6.82 -4.19
C PRO A 95 1.83 7.79 -3.61
N VAL A 96 0.59 7.66 -4.03
CA VAL A 96 -0.52 8.41 -3.43
C VAL A 96 -0.89 7.77 -2.09
N ILE A 97 -0.71 8.49 -0.99
CA ILE A 97 -1.20 8.08 0.33
C ILE A 97 -2.56 8.72 0.55
N HIS A 98 -3.60 7.90 0.49
CA HIS A 98 -4.97 8.34 0.69
C HIS A 98 -5.31 8.55 2.17
N PRO A 99 -6.32 9.39 2.49
CA PRO A 99 -6.87 9.45 3.84
C PRO A 99 -7.41 8.08 4.27
N PRO A 100 -7.40 7.76 5.59
CA PRO A 100 -8.04 6.56 6.10
C PRO A 100 -9.54 6.54 5.76
N VAL A 101 -10.02 5.39 5.29
CA VAL A 101 -11.44 5.17 4.96
C VAL A 101 -11.93 3.88 5.62
N THR A 102 -13.25 3.71 5.71
CA THR A 102 -13.84 2.44 6.13
C THR A 102 -13.64 1.37 5.07
N LEU A 103 -13.65 0.10 5.47
CA LEU A 103 -13.58 -1.02 4.53
C LEU A 103 -14.69 -0.93 3.47
N ALA A 104 -15.92 -0.60 3.86
CA ALA A 104 -17.05 -0.50 2.94
C ALA A 104 -16.85 0.59 1.88
N GLU A 105 -16.37 1.77 2.27
CA GLU A 105 -16.05 2.85 1.34
C GLU A 105 -14.96 2.44 0.36
N TRP A 106 -13.89 1.81 0.85
CA TRP A 106 -12.80 1.37 -0.02
C TRP A 106 -13.25 0.28 -1.00
N LEU A 107 -13.99 -0.74 -0.53
CA LEU A 107 -14.49 -1.80 -1.39
C LEU A 107 -15.37 -1.28 -2.52
N SER A 108 -16.15 -0.22 -2.28
CA SER A 108 -17.00 0.39 -3.29
C SER A 108 -16.24 1.23 -4.31
N SER A 109 -15.08 1.77 -3.92
CA SER A 109 -14.29 2.69 -4.75
C SER A 109 -13.09 2.03 -5.43
N ALA A 110 -12.56 0.92 -4.90
CA ALA A 110 -11.40 0.24 -5.43
C ALA A 110 -11.64 -0.31 -6.83
N LYS A 111 -10.86 0.18 -7.80
CA LYS A 111 -10.91 -0.24 -9.20
C LYS A 111 -9.57 -0.87 -9.56
N ALA A 112 -9.62 -2.09 -10.07
CA ALA A 112 -8.47 -2.80 -10.60
C ALA A 112 -8.95 -3.97 -11.47
N ASP A 113 -8.11 -4.43 -12.42
CA ASP A 113 -8.38 -5.61 -13.24
C ASP A 113 -8.43 -6.87 -12.36
N LEU A 114 -7.55 -6.92 -11.34
CA LEU A 114 -7.51 -7.98 -10.34
C LEU A 114 -7.60 -7.37 -8.94
N LYS A 115 -8.55 -7.86 -8.15
CA LYS A 115 -8.75 -7.44 -6.76
C LYS A 115 -8.55 -8.65 -5.85
N LEU A 116 -7.61 -8.58 -4.90
CA LEU A 116 -7.23 -9.69 -4.03
C LEU A 116 -7.36 -9.32 -2.56
N VAL A 117 -8.07 -10.14 -1.78
CA VAL A 117 -8.05 -10.10 -0.32
C VAL A 117 -7.17 -11.22 0.21
N LEU A 118 -6.18 -10.88 1.03
CA LEU A 118 -5.30 -11.90 1.60
C LEU A 118 -6.02 -12.70 2.68
N HIS A 119 -6.06 -14.01 2.48
CA HIS A 119 -6.72 -14.94 3.39
C HIS A 119 -5.90 -16.25 3.53
N PRO A 120 -5.72 -16.80 4.75
CA PRO A 120 -4.90 -18.01 4.95
C PRO A 120 -5.41 -19.25 4.20
N VAL A 121 -6.73 -19.36 4.05
CA VAL A 121 -7.39 -20.47 3.36
C VAL A 121 -7.93 -19.97 2.02
N ALA A 122 -7.10 -20.03 0.99
CA ALA A 122 -7.44 -19.57 -0.36
C ALA A 122 -6.52 -20.22 -1.39
N GLU A 123 -6.77 -19.96 -2.68
CA GLU A 123 -5.86 -20.32 -3.76
C GLU A 123 -4.57 -19.49 -3.69
N PRO A 124 -3.43 -20.05 -4.16
CA PRO A 124 -2.19 -19.29 -4.22
C PRO A 124 -2.33 -18.05 -5.11
N LEU A 125 -1.63 -16.96 -4.76
CA LEU A 125 -1.58 -15.75 -5.58
C LEU A 125 -1.13 -16.05 -7.03
N THR A 126 -0.26 -17.01 -7.21
CA THR A 126 0.26 -17.46 -8.51
C THR A 126 -0.78 -18.08 -9.46
N SER A 127 -2.00 -18.35 -8.97
CA SER A 127 -3.09 -18.92 -9.80
C SER A 127 -3.79 -17.91 -10.69
N HIS A 128 -3.49 -16.62 -10.53
CA HIS A 128 -4.12 -15.54 -11.28
C HIS A 128 -3.31 -15.13 -12.52
N ALA A 129 -4.02 -14.73 -13.58
CA ALA A 129 -3.39 -14.17 -14.77
C ALA A 129 -2.79 -12.78 -14.49
N LYS A 130 -1.82 -12.37 -15.31
CA LYS A 130 -1.19 -11.03 -15.22
C LYS A 130 -2.20 -9.92 -15.43
N PRO A 131 -2.43 -9.05 -14.44
CA PRO A 131 -3.24 -7.85 -14.59
C PRO A 131 -2.38 -6.64 -15.02
N ALA A 132 -3.00 -5.58 -15.54
CA ALA A 132 -2.34 -4.28 -15.64
C ALA A 132 -2.46 -3.50 -14.31
N THR A 133 -3.60 -3.67 -13.63
CA THR A 133 -3.89 -3.00 -12.34
C THR A 133 -4.30 -4.02 -11.28
N LEU A 134 -3.75 -3.89 -10.08
CA LEU A 134 -3.94 -4.81 -8.97
C LEU A 134 -4.34 -4.05 -7.70
N ALA A 135 -5.40 -4.50 -7.02
CA ALA A 135 -5.75 -4.02 -5.69
C ALA A 135 -5.57 -5.13 -4.66
N PHE A 136 -4.76 -4.88 -3.63
CA PHE A 136 -4.63 -5.76 -2.47
C PHE A 136 -5.43 -5.24 -1.29
N LEU A 137 -6.17 -6.11 -0.61
CA LEU A 137 -6.75 -5.87 0.72
C LEU A 137 -6.03 -6.73 1.75
N ILE A 138 -5.42 -6.08 2.72
CA ILE A 138 -4.68 -6.73 3.82
C ILE A 138 -5.27 -6.25 5.15
N GLY A 139 -5.64 -7.19 6.02
CA GLY A 139 -6.23 -6.89 7.32
C GLY A 139 -5.25 -6.30 8.34
N PRO A 140 -5.76 -5.68 9.43
CA PRO A 140 -4.97 -5.24 10.57
C PRO A 140 -4.42 -6.42 11.37
N GLU A 141 -3.81 -6.17 12.55
CA GLU A 141 -3.28 -7.24 13.43
C GLU A 141 -4.31 -8.29 13.84
N GLY A 142 -5.57 -7.87 14.03
CA GLY A 142 -6.69 -8.77 14.33
C GLY A 142 -7.25 -9.51 13.11
N GLY A 143 -6.69 -9.26 11.91
CA GLY A 143 -7.20 -9.76 10.64
C GLY A 143 -8.54 -9.13 10.24
N LEU A 144 -9.11 -9.59 9.16
CA LEU A 144 -10.48 -9.29 8.74
C LEU A 144 -11.44 -10.30 9.39
N SER A 145 -12.66 -9.90 9.68
CA SER A 145 -13.71 -10.85 10.08
C SER A 145 -14.19 -11.64 8.86
N GLU A 146 -14.85 -12.79 9.10
CA GLU A 146 -15.44 -13.58 8.01
C GLU A 146 -16.45 -12.75 7.21
N ALA A 147 -17.25 -11.92 7.90
CA ALA A 147 -18.20 -11.03 7.26
C ALA A 147 -17.51 -9.99 6.35
N GLU A 148 -16.37 -9.44 6.77
CA GLU A 148 -15.57 -8.50 5.96
C GLU A 148 -14.94 -9.18 4.74
N VAL A 149 -14.50 -10.43 4.87
CA VAL A 149 -13.99 -11.22 3.74
C VAL A 149 -15.10 -11.49 2.73
N GLU A 150 -16.31 -11.86 3.20
CA GLU A 150 -17.45 -12.06 2.30
C GLU A 150 -17.91 -10.75 1.64
N GLN A 151 -17.88 -9.62 2.34
CA GLN A 151 -18.12 -8.30 1.74
C GLN A 151 -17.09 -7.99 0.64
N ALA A 152 -15.81 -8.28 0.88
CA ALA A 152 -14.77 -8.11 -0.12
C ALA A 152 -15.02 -8.99 -1.36
N LYS A 153 -15.39 -10.26 -1.17
CA LYS A 153 -15.75 -11.16 -2.27
C LYS A 153 -16.95 -10.64 -3.06
N ALA A 154 -18.00 -10.17 -2.38
CA ALA A 154 -19.17 -9.56 -3.01
C ALA A 154 -18.82 -8.31 -3.82
N ALA A 155 -17.77 -7.57 -3.43
CA ALA A 155 -17.21 -6.43 -4.16
C ALA A 155 -16.24 -6.84 -5.29
N GLY A 156 -16.12 -8.15 -5.59
CA GLY A 156 -15.30 -8.69 -6.67
C GLY A 156 -13.84 -8.93 -6.30
N PHE A 157 -13.52 -9.00 -5.01
CA PHE A 157 -12.20 -9.46 -4.56
C PHE A 157 -12.14 -10.98 -4.54
N HIS A 158 -11.03 -11.55 -5.03
CA HIS A 158 -10.73 -12.97 -4.89
C HIS A 158 -9.85 -13.17 -3.65
N ALA A 159 -10.15 -14.22 -2.87
CA ALA A 159 -9.27 -14.58 -1.77
C ALA A 159 -7.97 -15.19 -2.31
N ALA A 160 -6.84 -14.73 -1.80
CA ALA A 160 -5.52 -15.23 -2.19
C ALA A 160 -4.65 -15.49 -0.95
N ARG A 161 -3.82 -16.53 -1.00
CA ARG A 161 -2.85 -16.85 0.06
C ARG A 161 -1.41 -16.65 -0.41
N LEU A 162 -0.54 -16.32 0.55
CA LEU A 162 0.90 -16.13 0.37
C LEU A 162 1.74 -17.29 0.94
N GLY A 163 1.16 -18.48 1.00
CA GLY A 163 1.82 -19.66 1.56
C GLY A 163 1.10 -20.19 2.82
N PRO A 164 1.70 -21.18 3.52
CA PRO A 164 1.01 -21.91 4.59
C PRO A 164 1.04 -21.22 5.96
N ARG A 165 1.76 -20.12 6.11
CA ARG A 165 1.92 -19.41 7.38
C ARG A 165 1.06 -18.16 7.42
N VAL A 166 0.50 -17.85 8.60
CA VAL A 166 -0.11 -16.54 8.86
C VAL A 166 1.00 -15.52 9.05
N LEU A 167 1.01 -14.50 8.21
CA LEU A 167 1.99 -13.42 8.27
C LEU A 167 1.46 -12.30 9.17
N ARG A 168 2.36 -11.56 9.81
CA ARG A 168 2.00 -10.33 10.50
C ARG A 168 1.50 -9.29 9.50
N THR A 169 0.67 -8.35 9.98
CA THR A 169 0.04 -7.31 9.15
C THR A 169 1.06 -6.46 8.40
N GLU A 170 2.22 -6.20 8.98
CA GLU A 170 3.33 -5.49 8.34
C GLU A 170 4.14 -6.36 7.38
N THR A 171 4.19 -7.68 7.58
CA THR A 171 4.92 -8.62 6.72
C THR A 171 4.13 -8.95 5.45
N ALA A 172 2.81 -9.05 5.57
CA ALA A 172 1.93 -9.47 4.48
C ALA A 172 2.05 -8.57 3.22
N PRO A 173 2.06 -7.23 3.31
CA PRO A 173 2.21 -6.37 2.14
C PRO A 173 3.58 -6.54 1.47
N VAL A 174 4.65 -6.76 2.23
CA VAL A 174 5.99 -6.99 1.67
C VAL A 174 6.00 -8.24 0.80
N VAL A 175 5.50 -9.35 1.33
CA VAL A 175 5.46 -10.61 0.59
C VAL A 175 4.50 -10.52 -0.60
N ALA A 176 3.32 -9.92 -0.42
CA ALA A 176 2.34 -9.76 -1.50
C ALA A 176 2.89 -8.95 -2.66
N LEU A 177 3.48 -7.80 -2.36
CA LEU A 177 4.07 -6.92 -3.37
C LEU A 177 5.29 -7.57 -4.05
N SER A 178 6.20 -8.18 -3.29
CA SER A 178 7.37 -8.86 -3.87
C SER A 178 6.96 -9.98 -4.84
N VAL A 179 5.97 -10.80 -4.45
CA VAL A 179 5.48 -11.86 -5.34
C VAL A 179 4.75 -11.28 -6.56
N ALA A 180 3.96 -10.23 -6.39
CA ALA A 180 3.27 -9.58 -7.51
C ALA A 180 4.26 -8.93 -8.49
N GLN A 181 5.29 -8.26 -8.00
CA GLN A 181 6.34 -7.66 -8.84
C GLN A 181 7.16 -8.73 -9.57
N GLN A 182 7.48 -9.85 -8.92
CA GLN A 182 8.15 -10.98 -9.55
C GLN A 182 7.32 -11.62 -10.66
N LEU A 183 6.00 -11.74 -10.47
CA LEU A 183 5.12 -12.39 -11.45
C LEU A 183 4.71 -11.46 -12.59
N TRP A 184 4.47 -10.19 -12.30
CA TRP A 184 3.76 -9.28 -13.18
C TRP A 184 4.41 -7.92 -13.37
N GLY A 185 5.37 -7.56 -12.53
CA GLY A 185 6.03 -6.26 -12.50
C GLY A 185 7.45 -6.26 -13.06
N ASP A 186 8.40 -5.78 -12.29
CA ASP A 186 9.78 -5.44 -12.67
C ASP A 186 10.88 -6.13 -11.82
N PHE A 187 10.53 -7.13 -11.02
CA PHE A 187 11.50 -7.93 -10.24
C PHE A 187 11.99 -9.13 -11.03
#